data_acaf7d4f9f05bb8d68afd53d478f67f9
#
_entry.id   acaf7d4f9f05bb8d68afd53d478f67f9
#
_cell.length_a   1.000
_cell.length_b   1.000
_cell.length_c   1.000
_cell.angle_alpha   90.00
_cell.angle_beta   90.00
_cell.angle_gamma   90.00
#
_symmetry.space_group_name_H-M   'P 1'
#
loop_
_entity.id
_entity.type
_entity.pdbx_description
1 polymer ?
#
loop_
_entity_poly.entity_id
_entity_poly.type
_entity_poly.pdbx_seq_one_letter_code
_entity_poly.pdbx_strand_id
1 'polypeptide(L)'
;MYILIAILMFGVLIFVHELGHFLTAKALDVQVNEFSICMGPALWKKQRGETLYAVRCIPIGGYCAMEGEDEESDNPRAFTAKPWWKRTIILVAGSAMNFLTGLLVLAILYSTVAGFSTAKITGFFDGCPLQSEQGLQVDDELYKIDGRRVFIYSDVGTLLARNKTGKFDLVVKRDGQLVELNDFEMTPQLYTVDGVEQYKYGLYF
;
A
#
# COMPACT_ATOMS: atom_id res chain seq x y z
N MET A 1 21.01 -7.36 7.80
CA MET A 1 19.87 -8.09 7.21
C MET A 1 18.90 -7.17 6.49
N TYR A 2 18.34 -6.15 7.14
CA TYR A 2 17.32 -5.24 6.53
C TYR A 2 17.80 -4.50 5.28
N ILE A 3 19.05 -4.02 5.25
CA ILE A 3 19.62 -3.32 4.09
C ILE A 3 19.68 -4.25 2.87
N LEU A 4 20.08 -5.51 3.05
CA LEU A 4 20.14 -6.48 1.96
C LEU A 4 18.74 -6.78 1.39
N ILE A 5 17.74 -6.92 2.27
CA ILE A 5 16.33 -7.11 1.86
C ILE A 5 15.84 -5.87 1.10
N ALA A 6 16.16 -4.67 1.57
CA ALA A 6 15.77 -3.43 0.90
C ALA A 6 16.38 -3.34 -0.52
N ILE A 7 17.67 -3.64 -0.67
CA ILE A 7 18.35 -3.66 -1.98
C ILE A 7 17.70 -4.69 -2.91
N LEU A 8 17.41 -5.89 -2.42
CA LEU A 8 16.75 -6.93 -3.21
C LEU A 8 15.35 -6.51 -3.65
N MET A 9 14.54 -5.96 -2.74
CA MET A 9 13.20 -5.47 -3.06
C MET A 9 13.25 -4.34 -4.10
N PHE A 10 14.18 -3.40 -3.93
CA PHE A 10 14.36 -2.30 -4.88
C PHE A 10 14.80 -2.82 -6.25
N GLY A 11 15.70 -3.81 -6.29
CA GLY A 11 16.10 -4.48 -7.52
C GLY A 11 14.93 -5.16 -8.24
N VAL A 12 14.04 -5.82 -7.50
CA VAL A 12 12.81 -6.43 -8.07
C VAL A 12 11.88 -5.36 -8.65
N LEU A 13 11.67 -4.25 -7.94
CA LEU A 13 10.82 -3.15 -8.44
C LEU A 13 11.37 -2.53 -9.72
N ILE A 14 12.69 -2.32 -9.81
CA ILE A 14 13.32 -1.82 -11.03
C ILE A 14 13.19 -2.83 -12.15
N PHE A 15 13.47 -4.11 -11.89
CA PHE A 15 13.31 -5.17 -12.88
C PHE A 15 11.88 -5.21 -13.46
N VAL A 16 10.87 -5.15 -12.61
CA VAL A 16 9.46 -5.15 -13.03
C VAL A 16 9.13 -3.91 -13.85
N HIS A 17 9.67 -2.76 -13.47
CA HIS A 17 9.53 -1.50 -14.21
C HIS A 17 10.10 -1.63 -15.64
N GLU A 18 11.35 -2.05 -15.75
CA GLU A 18 12.01 -2.25 -17.06
C GLU A 18 11.32 -3.32 -17.90
N LEU A 19 10.82 -4.38 -17.25
CA LEU A 19 10.03 -5.41 -17.91
C LEU A 19 8.74 -4.84 -18.53
N GLY A 20 8.11 -3.86 -17.87
CA GLY A 20 6.96 -3.15 -18.40
C GLY A 20 7.28 -2.44 -19.73
N HIS A 21 8.37 -1.70 -19.79
CA HIS A 21 8.85 -1.04 -21.01
C HIS A 21 9.17 -2.07 -22.10
N PHE A 22 9.91 -3.10 -21.74
CA PHE A 22 10.31 -4.17 -22.66
C PHE A 22 9.11 -4.87 -23.31
N LEU A 23 8.17 -5.36 -22.51
CA LEU A 23 7.00 -6.10 -23.02
C LEU A 23 6.13 -5.21 -23.92
N THR A 24 5.94 -3.96 -23.52
CA THR A 24 5.10 -3.01 -24.25
C THR A 24 5.79 -2.56 -25.53
N ALA A 25 7.09 -2.30 -25.52
CA ALA A 25 7.86 -1.98 -26.73
C ALA A 25 7.78 -3.11 -27.75
N LYS A 26 7.97 -4.35 -27.31
CA LYS A 26 7.84 -5.54 -28.19
C LYS A 26 6.40 -5.69 -28.74
N ALA A 27 5.39 -5.51 -27.89
CA ALA A 27 3.98 -5.60 -28.32
C ALA A 27 3.57 -4.52 -29.32
N LEU A 28 4.21 -3.34 -29.26
CA LEU A 28 3.94 -2.21 -30.16
C LEU A 28 4.92 -2.14 -31.34
N ASP A 29 5.69 -3.21 -31.58
CA ASP A 29 6.65 -3.33 -32.65
C ASP A 29 7.73 -2.23 -32.63
N VAL A 30 8.27 -1.95 -31.43
CA VAL A 30 9.48 -1.16 -31.24
C VAL A 30 10.66 -2.12 -31.05
N GLN A 31 11.74 -1.86 -31.76
CA GLN A 31 12.96 -2.66 -31.62
C GLN A 31 13.62 -2.38 -30.27
N VAL A 32 13.88 -3.43 -29.50
CA VAL A 32 14.65 -3.36 -28.26
C VAL A 32 16.03 -3.94 -28.50
N ASN A 33 17.05 -3.09 -28.40
CA ASN A 33 18.44 -3.44 -28.64
C ASN A 33 19.05 -4.18 -27.45
N GLU A 34 18.76 -3.73 -26.23
CA GLU A 34 19.24 -4.40 -25.02
C GLU A 34 18.17 -4.38 -23.92
N PHE A 35 18.06 -5.49 -23.21
CA PHE A 35 17.33 -5.61 -21.96
C PHE A 35 18.27 -6.10 -20.87
N SER A 36 18.55 -5.27 -19.89
CA SER A 36 19.57 -5.51 -18.87
C SER A 36 19.02 -5.45 -17.47
N ILE A 37 19.38 -6.42 -16.66
CA ILE A 37 19.18 -6.41 -15.21
C ILE A 37 20.49 -5.95 -14.57
N CYS A 38 20.41 -5.01 -13.62
CA CYS A 38 21.55 -4.38 -12.98
C CYS A 38 22.33 -3.45 -13.93
N MET A 39 23.37 -2.82 -13.44
CA MET A 39 24.22 -1.88 -14.16
C MET A 39 25.71 -2.30 -14.15
N GLY A 40 26.55 -1.59 -14.91
CA GLY A 40 28.00 -1.80 -14.96
C GLY A 40 28.41 -2.90 -15.95
N PRO A 41 29.61 -3.49 -15.81
CA PRO A 41 30.10 -4.55 -16.68
C PRO A 41 29.21 -5.79 -16.69
N ALA A 42 29.02 -6.39 -17.85
CA ALA A 42 28.19 -7.57 -17.99
C ALA A 42 28.89 -8.81 -17.41
N LEU A 43 28.23 -9.48 -16.47
CA LEU A 43 28.60 -10.78 -15.95
C LEU A 43 28.16 -11.89 -16.90
N TRP A 44 27.01 -11.70 -17.51
CA TRP A 44 26.45 -12.62 -18.48
C TRP A 44 25.71 -11.85 -19.56
N LYS A 45 25.86 -12.30 -20.82
CA LYS A 45 25.12 -11.72 -21.95
C LYS A 45 24.77 -12.80 -22.97
N LYS A 46 23.59 -12.66 -23.57
CA LYS A 46 23.14 -13.56 -24.62
C LYS A 46 22.30 -12.80 -25.65
N GLN A 47 22.72 -12.84 -26.89
CA GLN A 47 21.92 -12.35 -28.01
C GLN A 47 20.80 -13.34 -28.34
N ARG A 48 19.57 -12.84 -28.43
CA ARG A 48 18.44 -13.63 -28.90
C ARG A 48 17.58 -12.75 -29.85
N GLY A 49 17.68 -13.08 -31.12
CA GLY A 49 17.15 -12.26 -32.19
C GLY A 49 17.80 -10.88 -32.21
N GLU A 50 17.01 -9.83 -32.20
CA GLU A 50 17.48 -8.43 -32.20
C GLU A 50 17.89 -7.90 -30.83
N THR A 51 17.53 -8.60 -29.74
CA THR A 51 17.73 -8.11 -28.38
C THR A 51 18.89 -8.80 -27.69
N LEU A 52 19.79 -8.01 -27.12
CA LEU A 52 20.83 -8.48 -26.20
C LEU A 52 20.26 -8.52 -24.78
N TYR A 53 20.23 -9.69 -24.19
CA TYR A 53 19.89 -9.88 -22.78
C TYR A 53 21.15 -9.90 -21.94
N ALA A 54 21.20 -9.10 -20.87
CA ALA A 54 22.38 -9.04 -20.02
C ALA A 54 22.02 -9.02 -18.53
N VAL A 55 22.93 -9.60 -17.72
CA VAL A 55 22.97 -9.45 -16.28
C VAL A 55 24.29 -8.79 -15.94
N ARG A 56 24.24 -7.68 -15.21
CA ARG A 56 25.39 -6.83 -14.92
C ARG A 56 25.78 -6.90 -13.43
N CYS A 57 26.96 -6.44 -13.08
CA CYS A 57 27.58 -6.73 -11.77
C CYS A 57 27.09 -5.81 -10.63
N ILE A 58 26.58 -4.61 -10.92
CA ILE A 58 26.12 -3.67 -9.90
C ILE A 58 24.63 -3.92 -9.66
N PRO A 59 24.21 -4.42 -8.49
CA PRO A 59 22.84 -4.85 -8.22
C PRO A 59 21.88 -3.69 -8.00
N ILE A 60 22.02 -2.62 -8.76
CA ILE A 60 21.19 -1.42 -8.73
C ILE A 60 20.88 -1.07 -10.18
N GLY A 61 19.59 -0.81 -10.47
CA GLY A 61 19.18 -0.40 -11.80
C GLY A 61 18.90 -1.57 -12.74
N GLY A 62 18.74 -1.24 -13.95
CA GLY A 62 18.46 -2.04 -15.14
C GLY A 62 18.15 -1.06 -16.26
N TYR A 63 18.02 -1.52 -17.48
CA TYR A 63 17.52 -0.69 -18.57
C TYR A 63 16.98 -1.51 -19.73
N CYS A 64 16.10 -0.88 -20.47
CA CYS A 64 15.51 -1.35 -21.70
C CYS A 64 15.88 -0.36 -22.81
N ALA A 65 16.97 -0.60 -23.52
CA ALA A 65 17.42 0.28 -24.61
C ALA A 65 16.59 0.03 -25.87
N MET A 66 15.81 1.03 -26.26
CA MET A 66 15.01 0.99 -27.48
C MET A 66 15.72 1.70 -28.63
N GLU A 67 15.54 1.19 -29.83
CA GLU A 67 16.06 1.84 -31.04
C GLU A 67 15.45 3.24 -31.20
N GLY A 68 16.30 4.24 -31.46
CA GLY A 68 15.86 5.61 -31.67
C GLY A 68 15.25 6.30 -30.46
N GLU A 69 15.60 5.88 -29.23
CA GLU A 69 15.18 6.55 -28.00
C GLU A 69 16.09 7.73 -27.68
N ASP A 70 17.41 7.51 -27.66
CA ASP A 70 18.41 8.53 -27.31
C ASP A 70 19.04 9.19 -28.54
N GLU A 71 19.03 8.53 -29.72
CA GLU A 71 19.61 9.01 -30.97
C GLU A 71 18.60 8.93 -32.12
N GLU A 72 18.76 9.78 -33.13
CA GLU A 72 17.95 9.69 -34.34
C GLU A 72 18.24 8.37 -35.08
N SER A 73 17.21 7.71 -35.54
CA SER A 73 17.30 6.45 -36.28
C SER A 73 16.33 6.42 -37.44
N ASP A 74 16.82 6.01 -38.60
CA ASP A 74 15.99 5.79 -39.81
C ASP A 74 15.24 4.45 -39.76
N ASN A 75 15.38 3.68 -38.68
CA ASN A 75 14.70 2.40 -38.54
C ASN A 75 13.19 2.61 -38.38
N PRO A 76 12.33 2.00 -39.22
CA PRO A 76 10.88 2.13 -39.10
C PRO A 76 10.32 1.57 -37.79
N ARG A 77 11.11 0.77 -37.09
CA ARG A 77 10.79 0.22 -35.77
C ARG A 77 11.42 1.02 -34.63
N ALA A 78 11.99 2.19 -34.92
CA ALA A 78 12.50 3.09 -33.86
C ALA A 78 11.35 3.64 -33.00
N PHE A 79 11.65 3.90 -31.75
CA PHE A 79 10.71 4.52 -30.79
C PHE A 79 10.20 5.85 -31.30
N THR A 80 11.10 6.69 -31.84
CA THR A 80 10.74 8.01 -32.42
C THR A 80 9.91 7.90 -33.70
N ALA A 81 10.02 6.82 -34.45
CA ALA A 81 9.21 6.58 -35.64
C ALA A 81 7.74 6.18 -35.32
N LYS A 82 7.44 5.84 -34.07
CA LYS A 82 6.08 5.46 -33.66
C LYS A 82 5.22 6.68 -33.34
N PRO A 83 3.89 6.59 -33.57
CA PRO A 83 2.98 7.66 -33.20
C PRO A 83 3.00 7.93 -31.70
N TRP A 84 2.71 9.17 -31.31
CA TRP A 84 2.83 9.68 -29.94
C TRP A 84 2.12 8.80 -28.89
N TRP A 85 0.93 8.27 -29.19
CA TRP A 85 0.18 7.44 -28.26
C TRP A 85 0.87 6.11 -27.95
N LYS A 86 1.56 5.47 -28.93
CA LYS A 86 2.36 4.26 -28.69
C LYS A 86 3.54 4.57 -27.78
N ARG A 87 4.21 5.69 -28.02
CA ARG A 87 5.33 6.15 -27.17
C ARG A 87 4.86 6.40 -25.73
N THR A 88 3.71 7.07 -25.57
CA THR A 88 3.12 7.32 -24.25
C THR A 88 2.79 6.01 -23.52
N ILE A 89 2.19 5.02 -24.19
CA ILE A 89 1.89 3.71 -23.58
C ILE A 89 3.19 3.03 -23.11
N ILE A 90 4.24 3.05 -23.93
CA ILE A 90 5.54 2.46 -23.55
C ILE A 90 6.10 3.18 -22.32
N LEU A 91 6.13 4.50 -22.31
CA LEU A 91 6.67 5.30 -21.20
C LEU A 91 5.91 5.08 -19.88
N VAL A 92 4.60 4.90 -19.94
CA VAL A 92 3.76 4.66 -18.74
C VAL A 92 3.85 3.21 -18.28
N ALA A 93 4.21 2.27 -19.17
CA ALA A 93 4.15 0.84 -18.90
C ALA A 93 5.02 0.40 -17.71
N GLY A 94 6.19 1.00 -17.50
CA GLY A 94 7.05 0.71 -16.36
C GLY A 94 6.35 0.98 -15.03
N SER A 95 5.81 2.19 -14.88
CA SER A 95 5.07 2.58 -13.68
C SER A 95 3.78 1.77 -13.50
N ALA A 96 3.08 1.46 -14.59
CA ALA A 96 1.88 0.63 -14.57
C ALA A 96 2.18 -0.79 -14.07
N MET A 97 3.29 -1.39 -14.50
CA MET A 97 3.72 -2.71 -14.01
C MET A 97 4.05 -2.71 -12.53
N ASN A 98 4.72 -1.67 -12.03
CA ASN A 98 4.97 -1.52 -10.60
C ASN A 98 3.65 -1.40 -9.80
N PHE A 99 2.69 -0.61 -10.30
CA PHE A 99 1.37 -0.48 -9.69
C PHE A 99 0.62 -1.83 -9.65
N LEU A 100 0.60 -2.56 -10.77
CA LEU A 100 -0.05 -3.87 -10.85
C LEU A 100 0.62 -4.89 -9.92
N THR A 101 1.96 -4.86 -9.83
CA THR A 101 2.71 -5.72 -8.90
C THR A 101 2.38 -5.39 -7.45
N GLY A 102 2.31 -4.10 -7.10
CA GLY A 102 1.89 -3.64 -5.77
C GLY A 102 0.47 -4.11 -5.43
N LEU A 103 -0.46 -3.98 -6.38
CA LEU A 103 -1.84 -4.45 -6.22
C LEU A 103 -1.90 -5.98 -6.02
N LEU A 104 -1.11 -6.74 -6.80
CA LEU A 104 -1.01 -8.19 -6.65
C LEU A 104 -0.48 -8.60 -5.28
N VAL A 105 0.60 -7.94 -4.81
CA VAL A 105 1.17 -8.19 -3.48
C VAL A 105 0.15 -7.88 -2.38
N LEU A 106 -0.56 -6.76 -2.48
CA LEU A 106 -1.64 -6.42 -1.55
C LEU A 106 -2.75 -7.47 -1.57
N ALA A 107 -3.20 -7.91 -2.75
CA ALA A 107 -4.23 -8.94 -2.88
C ALA A 107 -3.80 -10.26 -2.20
N ILE A 108 -2.54 -10.67 -2.39
CA ILE A 108 -1.97 -11.85 -1.73
C ILE A 108 -1.95 -11.65 -0.21
N LEU A 109 -1.46 -10.53 0.28
CA LEU A 109 -1.41 -10.23 1.71
C LEU A 109 -2.81 -10.25 2.33
N TYR A 110 -3.76 -9.58 1.71
CA TYR A 110 -5.14 -9.54 2.21
C TYR A 110 -5.86 -10.88 2.11
N SER A 111 -5.52 -11.74 1.16
CA SER A 111 -6.10 -13.09 1.09
C SER A 111 -5.69 -14.00 2.26
N THR A 112 -4.58 -13.67 2.96
CA THR A 112 -4.09 -14.42 4.11
C THR A 112 -4.61 -13.86 5.45
N VAL A 113 -5.27 -12.70 5.44
CA VAL A 113 -5.81 -12.06 6.65
C VAL A 113 -7.12 -12.74 7.03
N ALA A 114 -7.19 -13.32 8.22
CA ALA A 114 -8.37 -14.02 8.73
C ALA A 114 -9.54 -13.07 9.04
N GLY A 115 -9.30 -11.76 9.13
CA GLY A 115 -10.31 -10.73 9.39
C GLY A 115 -9.65 -9.36 9.59
N PHE A 116 -10.48 -8.34 9.48
CA PHE A 116 -10.06 -6.98 9.82
C PHE A 116 -10.52 -6.65 11.24
N SER A 117 -9.65 -6.01 12.02
CA SER A 117 -10.05 -5.45 13.31
C SER A 117 -11.04 -4.32 13.05
N THR A 118 -12.31 -4.62 13.28
CA THR A 118 -13.38 -3.61 13.23
C THR A 118 -13.35 -2.79 14.51
N ALA A 119 -14.02 -1.65 14.52
CA ALA A 119 -14.20 -0.82 15.71
C ALA A 119 -15.34 -1.35 16.62
N LYS A 120 -15.46 -2.70 16.72
CA LYS A 120 -16.46 -3.36 17.53
C LYS A 120 -15.92 -3.56 18.94
N ILE A 121 -16.67 -3.11 19.92
CA ILE A 121 -16.32 -3.25 21.34
C ILE A 121 -16.53 -4.72 21.74
N THR A 122 -15.45 -5.41 22.08
CA THR A 122 -15.49 -6.82 22.53
C THR A 122 -15.57 -6.94 24.05
N GLY A 123 -15.27 -5.86 24.76
CA GLY A 123 -15.32 -5.81 26.21
C GLY A 123 -14.87 -4.48 26.79
N PHE A 124 -14.89 -4.42 28.12
CA PHE A 124 -14.44 -3.26 28.88
C PHE A 124 -13.39 -3.69 29.91
N PHE A 125 -12.48 -2.80 30.25
CA PHE A 125 -11.60 -2.98 31.39
C PHE A 125 -12.38 -3.01 32.68
N ASP A 126 -11.88 -3.72 33.70
CA ASP A 126 -12.51 -3.77 35.02
C ASP A 126 -12.67 -2.35 35.59
N GLY A 127 -13.91 -2.04 36.01
CA GLY A 127 -14.24 -0.72 36.55
C GLY A 127 -14.41 0.39 35.52
N CYS A 128 -14.46 0.08 34.23
CA CYS A 128 -14.71 1.08 33.18
C CYS A 128 -16.09 1.70 33.33
N PRO A 129 -16.21 3.04 33.52
CA PRO A 129 -17.50 3.71 33.74
C PRO A 129 -18.31 3.87 32.44
N LEU A 130 -17.74 3.59 31.29
CA LEU A 130 -18.39 3.80 29.98
C LEU A 130 -19.43 2.73 29.66
N GLN A 131 -19.35 1.57 30.35
CA GLN A 131 -20.30 0.49 30.17
C GLN A 131 -21.58 0.76 30.96
N SER A 132 -22.70 0.96 30.26
CA SER A 132 -24.03 1.12 30.88
C SER A 132 -25.14 0.85 29.87
N GLU A 133 -26.37 0.66 30.36
CA GLU A 133 -27.54 0.49 29.48
C GLU A 133 -27.79 1.69 28.58
N GLN A 134 -27.45 2.90 29.06
CA GLN A 134 -27.59 4.15 28.31
C GLN A 134 -26.29 4.59 27.63
N GLY A 135 -25.18 3.90 27.87
CA GLY A 135 -23.86 4.17 27.31
C GLY A 135 -23.44 3.16 26.27
N LEU A 136 -22.13 2.87 26.26
CA LEU A 136 -21.54 1.87 25.38
C LEU A 136 -21.81 0.46 25.92
N GLN A 137 -21.99 -0.49 25.02
CA GLN A 137 -22.24 -1.89 25.33
C GLN A 137 -21.27 -2.79 24.58
N VAL A 138 -21.11 -4.02 25.08
CA VAL A 138 -20.41 -5.05 24.33
C VAL A 138 -21.17 -5.32 23.02
N ASP A 139 -20.44 -5.55 21.96
CA ASP A 139 -20.91 -5.72 20.59
C ASP A 139 -21.31 -4.44 19.86
N ASP A 140 -21.26 -3.25 20.50
CA ASP A 140 -21.38 -1.99 19.78
C ASP A 140 -20.24 -1.79 18.80
N GLU A 141 -20.55 -1.41 17.56
CA GLU A 141 -19.56 -1.00 16.55
C GLU A 141 -19.55 0.52 16.46
N LEU A 142 -18.40 1.12 16.79
CA LEU A 142 -18.25 2.59 16.66
C LEU A 142 -18.35 3.00 15.19
N TYR A 143 -19.43 3.68 14.84
CA TYR A 143 -19.74 4.06 13.47
C TYR A 143 -19.28 5.47 13.12
N LYS A 144 -19.46 6.44 14.05
CA LYS A 144 -18.96 7.81 13.94
C LYS A 144 -18.48 8.32 15.30
N ILE A 145 -17.49 9.20 15.28
CA ILE A 145 -16.99 9.97 16.43
C ILE A 145 -16.92 11.44 16.00
N ASP A 146 -17.60 12.33 16.68
CA ASP A 146 -17.69 13.76 16.37
C ASP A 146 -18.01 14.02 14.88
N GLY A 147 -19.04 13.34 14.38
CA GLY A 147 -19.52 13.42 13.00
C GLY A 147 -18.63 12.73 11.94
N ARG A 148 -17.45 12.21 12.31
CA ARG A 148 -16.52 11.54 11.41
C ARG A 148 -16.71 10.05 11.41
N ARG A 149 -16.73 9.45 10.21
CA ARG A 149 -16.87 8.01 10.01
C ARG A 149 -15.65 7.26 10.54
N VAL A 150 -15.89 6.18 11.27
CA VAL A 150 -14.90 5.16 11.65
C VAL A 150 -14.98 4.05 10.62
N PHE A 151 -13.85 3.69 10.00
CA PHE A 151 -13.75 2.60 9.02
C PHE A 151 -13.03 1.38 9.59
N ILE A 152 -11.96 1.62 10.36
CA ILE A 152 -11.12 0.59 10.96
C ILE A 152 -10.80 0.95 12.41
N TYR A 153 -10.38 -0.03 13.18
CA TYR A 153 -10.01 0.17 14.59
C TYR A 153 -9.02 1.32 14.83
N SER A 154 -8.01 1.49 13.97
CA SER A 154 -7.00 2.54 14.14
C SER A 154 -7.58 3.97 14.04
N ASP A 155 -8.73 4.14 13.39
CA ASP A 155 -9.39 5.45 13.30
C ASP A 155 -9.89 5.90 14.67
N VAL A 156 -10.32 4.95 15.53
CA VAL A 156 -10.86 5.25 16.87
C VAL A 156 -9.85 6.07 17.68
N GLY A 157 -8.61 5.56 17.82
CA GLY A 157 -7.58 6.27 18.57
C GLY A 157 -7.27 7.65 18.00
N THR A 158 -7.21 7.74 16.66
CA THR A 158 -6.94 9.00 15.96
C THR A 158 -8.06 10.03 16.16
N LEU A 159 -9.32 9.61 16.11
CA LEU A 159 -10.47 10.49 16.28
C LEU A 159 -10.63 10.92 17.73
N LEU A 160 -10.49 10.01 18.70
CA LEU A 160 -10.53 10.34 20.12
C LEU A 160 -9.42 11.34 20.52
N ALA A 161 -8.20 11.18 19.98
CA ALA A 161 -7.09 12.07 20.29
C ALA A 161 -7.27 13.52 19.79
N ARG A 162 -8.17 13.75 18.82
CA ARG A 162 -8.46 15.10 18.28
C ARG A 162 -9.31 15.94 19.22
N ASN A 163 -10.21 15.30 19.95
CA ASN A 163 -11.09 16.00 20.90
C ASN A 163 -10.39 16.10 22.25
N LYS A 164 -10.28 17.31 22.76
CA LYS A 164 -9.65 17.62 24.06
C LYS A 164 -10.66 17.96 25.15
N THR A 165 -11.95 17.97 24.82
CA THR A 165 -13.00 18.35 25.79
C THR A 165 -13.40 17.19 26.68
N GLY A 166 -13.14 15.94 26.24
CA GLY A 166 -13.61 14.74 26.91
C GLY A 166 -15.09 14.42 26.69
N LYS A 167 -15.78 15.20 25.85
CA LYS A 167 -17.19 14.98 25.47
C LYS A 167 -17.23 14.70 23.97
N PHE A 168 -17.90 13.62 23.60
CA PHE A 168 -17.92 13.11 22.23
C PHE A 168 -19.36 12.89 21.77
N ASP A 169 -19.64 13.23 20.52
CA ASP A 169 -20.84 12.79 19.83
C ASP A 169 -20.53 11.45 19.13
N LEU A 170 -21.04 10.38 19.71
CA LEU A 170 -20.81 9.04 19.19
C LEU A 170 -22.05 8.54 18.44
N VAL A 171 -21.83 7.84 17.35
CA VAL A 171 -22.84 7.00 16.72
C VAL A 171 -22.31 5.58 16.75
N VAL A 172 -23.03 4.69 17.38
CA VAL A 172 -22.71 3.26 17.42
C VAL A 172 -23.73 2.47 16.63
N LYS A 173 -23.30 1.36 16.07
CA LYS A 173 -24.21 0.37 15.47
C LYS A 173 -24.43 -0.75 16.47
N ARG A 174 -25.65 -0.83 17.02
CA ARG A 174 -26.09 -1.82 18.01
C ARG A 174 -27.21 -2.64 17.40
N ASP A 175 -27.09 -3.95 17.34
CA ASP A 175 -28.08 -4.86 16.76
C ASP A 175 -28.57 -4.45 15.36
N GLY A 176 -27.64 -3.89 14.56
CA GLY A 176 -27.94 -3.42 13.20
C GLY A 176 -28.54 -2.03 13.11
N GLN A 177 -28.92 -1.39 14.22
CA GLN A 177 -29.46 -0.04 14.28
C GLN A 177 -28.40 0.98 14.69
N LEU A 178 -28.56 2.22 14.22
CA LEU A 178 -27.71 3.32 14.63
C LEU A 178 -28.28 3.97 15.90
N VAL A 179 -27.45 4.03 16.93
CA VAL A 179 -27.77 4.67 18.21
C VAL A 179 -26.84 5.87 18.37
N GLU A 180 -27.41 7.03 18.66
CA GLU A 180 -26.66 8.27 18.89
C GLU A 180 -26.48 8.49 20.40
N LEU A 181 -25.25 8.76 20.81
CA LEU A 181 -24.87 9.13 22.17
C LEU A 181 -24.23 10.51 22.09
N ASN A 182 -25.01 11.54 22.37
CA ASN A 182 -24.58 12.94 22.30
C ASN A 182 -23.99 13.39 23.63
N ASP A 183 -22.96 14.26 23.57
CA ASP A 183 -22.23 14.77 24.74
C ASP A 183 -21.71 13.65 25.66
N PHE A 184 -21.38 12.50 25.11
CA PHE A 184 -20.93 11.32 25.87
C PHE A 184 -19.56 11.57 26.49
N GLU A 185 -19.49 11.54 27.83
CA GLU A 185 -18.23 11.80 28.55
C GLU A 185 -17.31 10.57 28.50
N MET A 186 -16.15 10.74 27.87
CA MET A 186 -15.09 9.74 27.78
C MET A 186 -13.76 10.38 28.14
N THR A 187 -13.21 10.03 29.27
CA THR A 187 -11.87 10.46 29.69
C THR A 187 -10.95 9.24 29.86
N PRO A 188 -9.71 9.33 29.38
CA PRO A 188 -8.74 8.26 29.62
C PRO A 188 -8.53 8.08 31.13
N GLN A 189 -8.60 6.84 31.60
CA GLN A 189 -8.31 6.46 32.95
C GLN A 189 -7.03 5.63 33.04
N LEU A 190 -6.42 5.57 34.20
CA LEU A 190 -5.21 4.79 34.44
C LEU A 190 -5.58 3.33 34.64
N TYR A 191 -5.09 2.46 33.72
CA TYR A 191 -5.25 1.02 33.81
C TYR A 191 -3.88 0.34 33.82
N THR A 192 -3.77 -0.79 34.51
CA THR A 192 -2.58 -1.63 34.45
C THR A 192 -2.75 -2.67 33.35
N VAL A 193 -1.94 -2.58 32.30
CA VAL A 193 -1.92 -3.51 31.18
C VAL A 193 -0.53 -4.13 31.09
N ASP A 194 -0.46 -5.45 31.17
CA ASP A 194 0.82 -6.20 31.17
C ASP A 194 1.83 -5.72 32.25
N GLY A 195 1.32 -5.30 33.42
CA GLY A 195 2.12 -4.79 34.52
C GLY A 195 2.60 -3.34 34.33
N VAL A 196 2.15 -2.64 33.32
CA VAL A 196 2.48 -1.24 33.05
C VAL A 196 1.24 -0.37 33.18
N GLU A 197 1.32 0.72 33.92
CA GLU A 197 0.26 1.71 34.04
C GLU A 197 0.17 2.55 32.77
N GLN A 198 -1.02 2.60 32.17
CA GLN A 198 -1.29 3.34 30.92
C GLN A 198 -2.65 4.04 30.98
N TYR A 199 -2.70 5.25 30.45
CA TYR A 199 -3.97 5.96 30.27
C TYR A 199 -4.71 5.42 29.04
N LYS A 200 -5.88 4.83 29.26
CA LYS A 200 -6.74 4.27 28.21
C LYS A 200 -8.21 4.62 28.46
N TYR A 201 -9.03 4.53 27.43
CA TYR A 201 -10.48 4.68 27.54
C TYR A 201 -11.19 3.43 28.12
N GLY A 202 -10.47 2.34 28.34
CA GLY A 202 -11.00 1.14 28.97
C GLY A 202 -11.86 0.27 28.03
N LEU A 203 -11.67 0.38 26.73
CA LEU A 203 -12.38 -0.40 25.70
C LEU A 203 -11.46 -1.48 25.12
N TYR A 204 -11.99 -2.67 24.94
CA TYR A 204 -11.41 -3.74 24.13
C TYR A 204 -12.10 -3.79 22.75
N PHE A 205 -11.30 -4.06 21.71
CA PHE A 205 -11.78 -4.17 20.32
C PHE A 205 -11.36 -5.50 19.72
#